data_692dfff5cc34edc19f9d139ae886ebb7
#
_entry.id   692dfff5cc34edc19f9d139ae886ebb7
#
_cell.length_a   1.000
_cell.length_b   1.000
_cell.length_c   1.000
_cell.angle_alpha   90.00
_cell.angle_beta   90.00
_cell.angle_gamma   90.00
#
_symmetry.space_group_name_H-M   'P 1'
#
loop_
_entity.id
_entity.type
_entity.pdbx_description
1 polymer ?
#
loop_
_entity_poly.entity_id
_entity_poly.type
_entity_poly.pdbx_seq_one_letter_code
_entity_poly.pdbx_strand_id
1 'polypeptide(L)'
;MCAACVFVMAATVGVLMASERSKDKPRKNARAERQAAQANRVRLEHVGLNVADPIKAAQWYVENLGMKVLREAPAPANTRFLGDAAGNMMLEIYHNPPEAVPNYAAMDPLLLHVAFMVEDVEAMRSKLIAAGATAVGEVTTTPAGDKLAMLRDPWGLAIQFVRRADPMLKLK
;
A
#
# COMPACT_ATOMS: atom_id res chain seq x y z
N MET A 1 98.89 1.39 27.45
CA MET A 1 97.82 1.73 28.40
C MET A 1 96.57 1.87 27.60
N CYS A 2 95.70 0.90 27.76
CA CYS A 2 94.55 0.68 26.86
C CYS A 2 93.29 1.20 27.57
N ALA A 3 92.58 2.14 26.98
CA ALA A 3 91.28 2.61 27.44
C ALA A 3 90.21 1.86 26.68
N ALA A 4 89.43 1.09 27.40
CA ALA A 4 88.29 0.34 26.85
C ALA A 4 87.07 1.27 26.76
N CYS A 5 86.52 1.44 25.54
CA CYS A 5 85.27 2.07 25.35
C CYS A 5 84.13 1.01 25.50
N VAL A 6 83.31 1.25 26.49
CA VAL A 6 82.07 0.48 26.68
C VAL A 6 80.93 1.14 25.84
N PHE A 7 80.48 0.47 24.85
CA PHE A 7 79.24 0.86 24.09
C PHE A 7 78.01 0.35 24.82
N VAL A 8 77.25 1.28 25.35
CA VAL A 8 75.89 0.95 25.87
C VAL A 8 74.88 1.02 24.68
N MET A 9 74.36 -0.14 24.25
CA MET A 9 73.23 -0.20 23.31
C MET A 9 71.97 0.07 24.10
N ALA A 10 71.33 1.21 23.84
CA ALA A 10 69.97 1.50 24.28
C ALA A 10 68.96 0.79 23.29
N ALA A 11 68.32 -0.24 23.76
CA ALA A 11 67.25 -0.87 23.03
C ALA A 11 65.94 -0.02 23.16
N THR A 12 65.59 0.71 22.14
CA THR A 12 64.29 1.39 22.04
C THR A 12 63.20 0.35 21.70
N VAL A 13 62.42 0.00 22.72
CA VAL A 13 61.20 -0.77 22.53
C VAL A 13 60.15 0.16 21.89
N GLY A 14 60.00 0.01 20.57
CA GLY A 14 58.93 0.63 19.82
C GLY A 14 57.60 -0.06 20.14
N VAL A 15 56.79 0.57 20.99
CA VAL A 15 55.39 0.13 21.17
C VAL A 15 54.65 0.43 19.90
N LEU A 16 54.40 -0.60 19.10
CA LEU A 16 53.41 -0.55 17.99
C LEU A 16 52.02 -0.44 18.62
N MET A 17 51.53 0.79 18.72
CA MET A 17 50.11 1.04 18.94
C MET A 17 49.39 0.60 17.67
N ALA A 18 48.94 -0.65 17.63
CA ALA A 18 47.97 -1.10 16.63
C ALA A 18 46.68 -0.31 16.84
N SER A 19 46.45 0.65 15.96
CA SER A 19 45.18 1.34 15.87
C SER A 19 44.13 0.27 15.54
N GLU A 20 43.35 -0.16 16.49
CA GLU A 20 42.11 -0.88 16.30
C GLU A 20 41.15 0.05 15.54
N ARG A 21 41.26 0.11 14.22
CA ARG A 21 40.25 0.69 13.36
C ARG A 21 38.99 -0.14 13.57
N SER A 22 38.09 0.41 14.36
CA SER A 22 36.75 -0.12 14.63
C SER A 22 36.10 -0.61 13.33
N LYS A 23 36.05 -1.94 13.16
CA LYS A 23 35.37 -2.62 12.05
C LYS A 23 33.87 -2.42 12.11
N ASP A 24 33.34 -1.75 13.14
CA ASP A 24 31.89 -1.50 13.33
C ASP A 24 31.36 -0.22 12.65
N LYS A 25 32.21 0.73 12.28
CA LYS A 25 31.75 1.98 11.62
C LYS A 25 31.03 1.75 10.29
N PRO A 26 31.53 0.92 9.34
CA PRO A 26 30.83 0.72 8.06
C PRO A 26 29.48 -0.02 8.22
N ARG A 27 29.33 -0.90 9.22
CA ARG A 27 28.07 -1.59 9.49
C ARG A 27 26.99 -0.68 10.07
N LYS A 28 27.36 0.26 10.96
CA LYS A 28 26.44 1.24 11.55
C LYS A 28 25.95 2.24 10.50
N ASN A 29 26.81 2.71 9.62
CA ASN A 29 26.43 3.62 8.53
C ASN A 29 25.50 2.92 7.52
N ALA A 30 25.81 1.70 7.07
CA ALA A 30 24.96 0.96 6.17
C ALA A 30 23.58 0.65 6.75
N ARG A 31 23.47 0.43 8.07
CA ARG A 31 22.18 0.26 8.76
C ARG A 31 21.39 1.56 8.81
N ALA A 32 22.05 2.68 9.13
CA ALA A 32 21.41 4.00 9.14
C ALA A 32 20.95 4.43 7.75
N GLU A 33 21.76 4.19 6.71
CA GLU A 33 21.40 4.46 5.31
C GLU A 33 20.21 3.60 4.85
N ARG A 34 20.17 2.31 5.21
CA ARG A 34 19.03 1.44 4.94
C ARG A 34 17.76 1.88 5.66
N GLN A 35 17.87 2.32 6.92
CA GLN A 35 16.76 2.87 7.68
C GLN A 35 16.25 4.19 7.09
N ALA A 36 17.14 5.10 6.69
CA ALA A 36 16.79 6.34 6.01
C ALA A 36 16.14 6.09 4.65
N ALA A 37 16.67 5.16 3.86
CA ALA A 37 16.08 4.73 2.59
C ALA A 37 14.70 4.06 2.78
N GLN A 38 14.48 3.37 3.89
CA GLN A 38 13.20 2.77 4.23
C GLN A 38 12.18 3.81 4.71
N ALA A 39 12.62 4.85 5.41
CA ALA A 39 11.77 5.93 5.90
C ALA A 39 11.18 6.79 4.76
N ASN A 40 11.88 6.87 3.60
CA ASN A 40 11.45 7.65 2.43
C ASN A 40 10.73 6.82 1.35
N ARG A 41 10.33 5.58 1.66
CA ARG A 41 9.55 4.78 0.70
C ARG A 41 8.13 5.33 0.59
N VAL A 42 7.77 5.76 -0.61
CA VAL A 42 6.40 6.12 -0.93
C VAL A 42 5.54 4.86 -0.95
N ARG A 43 4.38 4.93 -0.32
CA ARG A 43 3.36 3.87 -0.32
C ARG A 43 2.04 4.49 -0.74
N LEU A 44 1.24 3.75 -1.49
CA LEU A 44 -0.15 4.13 -1.68
C LEU A 44 -0.87 3.98 -0.33
N GLU A 45 -1.49 5.04 0.14
CA GLU A 45 -2.16 5.07 1.45
C GLU A 45 -3.67 4.97 1.27
N HIS A 46 -4.26 5.82 0.41
CA HIS A 46 -5.69 5.78 0.09
C HIS A 46 -5.99 6.21 -1.34
N VAL A 47 -7.22 5.91 -1.76
CA VAL A 47 -7.86 6.50 -2.94
C VAL A 47 -9.05 7.31 -2.45
N GLY A 48 -9.11 8.60 -2.82
CA GLY A 48 -10.20 9.51 -2.46
C GLY A 48 -11.37 9.42 -3.46
N LEU A 49 -12.59 9.30 -2.93
CA LEU A 49 -13.82 9.19 -3.70
C LEU A 49 -14.84 10.24 -3.23
N ASN A 50 -15.16 11.20 -4.08
CA ASN A 50 -16.22 12.16 -3.79
C ASN A 50 -17.57 11.58 -4.23
N VAL A 51 -18.48 11.38 -3.29
CA VAL A 51 -19.81 10.78 -3.53
C VAL A 51 -20.92 11.59 -2.86
N ALA A 52 -22.14 11.46 -3.36
CA ALA A 52 -23.28 12.23 -2.83
C ALA A 52 -23.65 11.83 -1.39
N ASP A 53 -23.48 10.56 -1.00
CA ASP A 53 -23.81 10.06 0.34
C ASP A 53 -22.68 9.15 0.86
N PRO A 54 -21.64 9.73 1.50
CA PRO A 54 -20.50 8.96 2.01
C PRO A 54 -20.87 7.95 3.09
N ILE A 55 -21.92 8.23 3.87
CA ILE A 55 -22.34 7.35 4.97
C ILE A 55 -22.90 6.06 4.39
N LYS A 56 -23.85 6.17 3.46
CA LYS A 56 -24.44 4.98 2.81
C LYS A 56 -23.42 4.24 1.95
N ALA A 57 -22.55 4.98 1.23
CA ALA A 57 -21.50 4.36 0.45
C ALA A 57 -20.57 3.54 1.35
N ALA A 58 -20.06 4.12 2.42
CA ALA A 58 -19.21 3.42 3.37
C ALA A 58 -19.88 2.18 3.96
N GLN A 59 -21.15 2.31 4.37
CA GLN A 59 -21.93 1.18 4.91
C GLN A 59 -22.01 0.03 3.90
N TRP A 60 -22.30 0.33 2.63
CA TRP A 60 -22.36 -0.68 1.57
C TRP A 60 -21.03 -1.42 1.39
N TYR A 61 -19.89 -0.70 1.38
CA TYR A 61 -18.55 -1.29 1.29
C TYR A 61 -18.22 -2.17 2.50
N VAL A 62 -18.62 -1.74 3.70
CA VAL A 62 -18.44 -2.53 4.94
C VAL A 62 -19.26 -3.83 4.87
N GLU A 63 -20.54 -3.75 4.53
CA GLU A 63 -21.45 -4.89 4.52
C GLU A 63 -21.12 -5.90 3.40
N ASN A 64 -20.72 -5.41 2.24
CA ASN A 64 -20.57 -6.26 1.06
C ASN A 64 -19.14 -6.69 0.77
N LEU A 65 -18.14 -5.87 1.09
CA LEU A 65 -16.73 -6.18 0.86
C LEU A 65 -15.94 -6.46 2.15
N GLY A 66 -16.58 -6.37 3.32
CA GLY A 66 -15.91 -6.63 4.59
C GLY A 66 -14.86 -5.58 4.96
N MET A 67 -14.96 -4.39 4.38
CA MET A 67 -14.09 -3.27 4.75
C MET A 67 -14.37 -2.81 6.19
N LYS A 68 -13.42 -2.13 6.80
CA LYS A 68 -13.52 -1.63 8.18
C LYS A 68 -13.42 -0.12 8.21
N VAL A 69 -14.33 0.54 8.93
CA VAL A 69 -14.20 1.98 9.21
C VAL A 69 -13.03 2.19 10.17
N LEU A 70 -12.03 2.92 9.74
CA LEU A 70 -10.82 3.25 10.52
C LEU A 70 -10.92 4.65 11.14
N ARG A 71 -11.57 5.57 10.44
CA ARG A 71 -11.77 6.95 10.89
C ARG A 71 -13.04 7.53 10.26
N GLU A 72 -13.66 8.44 11.01
CA GLU A 72 -14.80 9.23 10.55
C GLU A 72 -14.56 10.71 10.82
N ALA A 73 -15.10 11.57 9.94
CA ALA A 73 -15.22 13.00 10.16
C ALA A 73 -16.70 13.41 10.03
N PRO A 74 -17.14 14.44 10.78
CA PRO A 74 -18.53 14.90 10.78
C PRO A 74 -18.89 15.66 9.49
N ALA A 75 -20.15 16.10 9.45
CA ALA A 75 -20.63 17.04 8.45
C ALA A 75 -19.74 18.31 8.38
N PRO A 76 -19.63 18.98 7.21
CA PRO A 76 -20.41 18.70 5.98
C PRO A 76 -19.86 17.55 5.11
N ALA A 77 -18.58 17.22 5.20
CA ALA A 77 -17.94 16.24 4.30
C ALA A 77 -18.34 14.79 4.61
N ASN A 78 -18.71 14.49 5.86
CA ASN A 78 -19.03 13.13 6.31
C ASN A 78 -18.00 12.07 5.92
N THR A 79 -16.71 12.42 5.94
CA THR A 79 -15.63 11.56 5.45
C THR A 79 -15.57 10.24 6.22
N ARG A 80 -15.33 9.15 5.48
CA ARG A 80 -15.13 7.81 5.99
C ARG A 80 -13.85 7.22 5.40
N PHE A 81 -12.93 6.80 6.27
CA PHE A 81 -11.74 6.05 5.87
C PHE A 81 -12.00 4.56 6.08
N LEU A 82 -12.03 3.80 5.01
CA LEU A 82 -12.29 2.37 5.03
C LEU A 82 -11.02 1.60 4.69
N GLY A 83 -10.54 0.79 5.63
CA GLY A 83 -9.42 -0.13 5.37
C GLY A 83 -9.90 -1.42 4.71
N ASP A 84 -9.08 -1.97 3.79
CA ASP A 84 -9.30 -3.30 3.25
C ASP A 84 -9.05 -4.39 4.30
N ALA A 85 -9.45 -5.63 3.99
CA ALA A 85 -9.30 -6.77 4.91
C ALA A 85 -7.84 -7.06 5.27
N ALA A 86 -6.89 -6.75 4.37
CA ALA A 86 -5.46 -6.98 4.55
C ALA A 86 -4.75 -5.81 5.28
N GLY A 87 -5.41 -4.66 5.42
CA GLY A 87 -4.85 -3.45 6.05
C GLY A 87 -3.74 -2.79 5.23
N ASN A 88 -3.75 -2.98 3.90
CA ASN A 88 -2.69 -2.46 3.02
C ASN A 88 -3.06 -1.12 2.40
N MET A 89 -4.35 -0.82 2.24
CA MET A 89 -4.85 0.34 1.52
C MET A 89 -6.20 0.79 2.09
N MET A 90 -6.52 2.07 1.90
CA MET A 90 -7.81 2.63 2.32
C MET A 90 -8.57 3.23 1.14
N LEU A 91 -9.89 3.29 1.27
CA LEU A 91 -10.74 4.22 0.54
C LEU A 91 -11.09 5.38 1.47
N GLU A 92 -10.88 6.61 1.01
CA GLU A 92 -11.39 7.82 1.63
C GLU A 92 -12.65 8.23 0.89
N ILE A 93 -13.81 8.09 1.51
CA ILE A 93 -15.12 8.40 0.92
C ILE A 93 -15.64 9.67 1.57
N TYR A 94 -15.96 10.70 0.77
CA TYR A 94 -16.34 12.01 1.28
C TYR A 94 -17.32 12.73 0.34
N HIS A 95 -17.90 13.85 0.81
CA HIS A 95 -18.73 14.75 0.05
C HIS A 95 -18.17 16.18 0.12
N ASN A 96 -17.12 16.47 -0.68
CA ASN A 96 -16.44 17.76 -0.65
C ASN A 96 -15.55 17.97 -1.90
N PRO A 97 -15.77 19.03 -2.72
CA PRO A 97 -16.96 19.89 -2.65
C PRO A 97 -18.19 19.19 -3.25
N PRO A 98 -19.41 19.56 -2.78
CA PRO A 98 -20.65 18.90 -3.24
C PRO A 98 -20.90 19.02 -4.74
N GLU A 99 -20.55 20.14 -5.32
CA GLU A 99 -20.71 20.44 -6.76
C GLU A 99 -19.75 19.65 -7.66
N ALA A 100 -18.69 19.05 -7.07
CA ALA A 100 -17.69 18.29 -7.80
C ALA A 100 -17.86 16.77 -7.67
N VAL A 101 -19.05 16.28 -7.30
CA VAL A 101 -19.33 14.84 -7.32
C VAL A 101 -19.34 14.36 -8.78
N PRO A 102 -18.43 13.44 -9.17
CA PRO A 102 -18.37 12.97 -10.54
C PRO A 102 -19.61 12.14 -10.90
N ASN A 103 -20.04 12.25 -12.15
CA ASN A 103 -21.02 11.31 -12.68
C ASN A 103 -20.34 10.00 -13.05
N TYR A 104 -20.02 9.19 -12.05
CA TYR A 104 -19.30 7.92 -12.23
C TYR A 104 -20.04 6.98 -13.20
N ALA A 105 -21.38 6.98 -13.18
CA ALA A 105 -22.18 6.11 -14.04
C ALA A 105 -22.01 6.40 -15.54
N ALA A 106 -21.71 7.66 -15.89
CA ALA A 106 -21.46 8.07 -17.27
C ALA A 106 -20.00 7.92 -17.71
N MET A 107 -19.07 7.67 -16.78
CA MET A 107 -17.66 7.50 -17.11
C MET A 107 -17.39 6.13 -17.72
N ASP A 108 -16.47 6.05 -18.69
CA ASP A 108 -15.96 4.76 -19.13
C ASP A 108 -15.25 4.07 -17.93
N PRO A 109 -15.59 2.80 -17.62
CA PRO A 109 -15.00 2.09 -16.49
C PRO A 109 -13.48 1.91 -16.60
N LEU A 110 -12.89 2.07 -17.78
CA LEU A 110 -11.44 1.99 -17.99
C LEU A 110 -10.72 3.31 -17.66
N LEU A 111 -11.44 4.44 -17.56
CA LEU A 111 -10.85 5.72 -17.15
C LEU A 111 -10.50 5.74 -15.66
N LEU A 112 -11.38 5.19 -14.84
CA LEU A 112 -11.19 5.07 -13.40
C LEU A 112 -11.97 3.86 -12.88
N HIS A 113 -11.28 2.97 -12.22
CA HIS A 113 -11.90 1.90 -11.43
C HIS A 113 -11.04 1.56 -10.21
N VAL A 114 -11.68 1.01 -9.19
CA VAL A 114 -10.99 0.44 -8.03
C VAL A 114 -11.06 -1.08 -8.14
N ALA A 115 -9.89 -1.74 -8.07
CA ALA A 115 -9.82 -3.19 -8.20
C ALA A 115 -9.59 -3.87 -6.83
N PHE A 116 -10.37 -4.93 -6.58
CA PHE A 116 -10.28 -5.76 -5.39
C PHE A 116 -9.88 -7.18 -5.78
N MET A 117 -8.94 -7.76 -5.05
CA MET A 117 -8.57 -9.16 -5.22
C MET A 117 -9.53 -10.05 -4.45
N VAL A 118 -10.01 -11.12 -5.09
CA VAL A 118 -10.93 -12.11 -4.50
C VAL A 118 -10.57 -13.51 -4.96
N GLU A 119 -10.99 -14.51 -4.19
CA GLU A 119 -10.78 -15.92 -4.56
C GLU A 119 -11.80 -16.42 -5.58
N ASP A 120 -13.04 -15.93 -5.51
CA ASP A 120 -14.13 -16.33 -6.42
C ASP A 120 -14.81 -15.09 -7.02
N VAL A 121 -14.46 -14.81 -8.27
CA VAL A 121 -14.95 -13.64 -9.01
C VAL A 121 -16.43 -13.77 -9.35
N GLU A 122 -16.89 -14.97 -9.72
CA GLU A 122 -18.28 -15.25 -10.08
C GLU A 122 -19.22 -15.13 -8.88
N ALA A 123 -18.83 -15.69 -7.73
CA ALA A 123 -19.59 -15.58 -6.50
C ALA A 123 -19.66 -14.13 -6.02
N MET A 124 -18.54 -13.39 -6.08
CA MET A 124 -18.51 -11.98 -5.69
C MET A 124 -19.38 -11.14 -6.62
N ARG A 125 -19.30 -11.33 -7.94
CA ARG A 125 -20.17 -10.65 -8.89
C ARG A 125 -21.65 -10.86 -8.57
N SER A 126 -22.05 -12.11 -8.35
CA SER A 126 -23.45 -12.46 -8.04
C SER A 126 -23.92 -11.82 -6.73
N LYS A 127 -23.10 -11.88 -5.69
CA LYS A 127 -23.36 -11.24 -4.39
C LYS A 127 -23.61 -9.74 -4.54
N LEU A 128 -22.74 -9.05 -5.27
CA LEU A 128 -22.83 -7.59 -5.38
C LEU A 128 -23.99 -7.12 -6.27
N ILE A 129 -24.32 -7.87 -7.30
CA ILE A 129 -25.54 -7.61 -8.09
C ILE A 129 -26.77 -7.69 -7.18
N ALA A 130 -26.86 -8.71 -6.33
CA ALA A 130 -27.94 -8.82 -5.34
C ALA A 130 -27.94 -7.68 -4.31
N ALA A 131 -26.78 -7.04 -4.07
CA ALA A 131 -26.60 -5.88 -3.19
C ALA A 131 -26.75 -4.53 -3.91
N GLY A 132 -27.26 -4.51 -5.16
CA GLY A 132 -27.55 -3.28 -5.89
C GLY A 132 -26.45 -2.78 -6.81
N ALA A 133 -25.35 -3.50 -6.99
CA ALA A 133 -24.37 -3.21 -8.02
C ALA A 133 -24.88 -3.60 -9.43
N THR A 134 -24.37 -2.92 -10.46
CA THR A 134 -24.71 -3.22 -11.85
C THR A 134 -23.51 -3.86 -12.54
N ALA A 135 -23.73 -4.97 -13.24
CA ALA A 135 -22.69 -5.62 -14.03
C ALA A 135 -22.28 -4.78 -15.25
N VAL A 136 -20.97 -4.76 -15.54
CA VAL A 136 -20.42 -4.21 -16.78
C VAL A 136 -19.80 -5.37 -17.57
N GLY A 137 -20.59 -5.96 -18.43
CA GLY A 137 -20.21 -7.17 -19.18
C GLY A 137 -20.19 -8.44 -18.32
N GLU A 138 -19.61 -9.48 -18.91
CA GLU A 138 -19.49 -10.80 -18.29
C GLU A 138 -18.13 -10.99 -17.59
N VAL A 139 -17.99 -12.06 -16.81
CA VAL A 139 -16.68 -12.48 -16.28
C VAL A 139 -15.78 -12.88 -17.46
N THR A 140 -14.57 -12.37 -17.46
CA THR A 140 -13.59 -12.68 -18.51
C THR A 140 -12.38 -13.39 -17.92
N THR A 141 -11.73 -14.22 -18.76
CA THR A 141 -10.45 -14.83 -18.43
C THR A 141 -9.39 -14.30 -19.38
N THR A 142 -8.31 -13.74 -18.83
CA THR A 142 -7.20 -13.23 -19.66
C THR A 142 -6.35 -14.38 -20.21
N PRO A 143 -5.50 -14.14 -21.23
CA PRO A 143 -4.53 -15.14 -21.69
C PRO A 143 -3.58 -15.63 -20.60
N ALA A 144 -3.33 -14.83 -19.55
CA ALA A 144 -2.52 -15.20 -18.39
C ALA A 144 -3.31 -16.07 -17.37
N GLY A 145 -4.59 -16.31 -17.59
CA GLY A 145 -5.43 -17.10 -16.70
C GLY A 145 -6.10 -16.31 -15.56
N ASP A 146 -5.93 -14.99 -15.51
CA ASP A 146 -6.61 -14.15 -14.52
C ASP A 146 -8.10 -14.08 -14.83
N LYS A 147 -8.94 -14.15 -13.80
CA LYS A 147 -10.38 -13.91 -13.91
C LYS A 147 -10.72 -12.50 -13.48
N LEU A 148 -11.57 -11.82 -14.25
CA LEU A 148 -11.95 -10.42 -14.05
C LEU A 148 -13.47 -10.28 -14.14
N ALA A 149 -14.06 -9.50 -13.24
CA ALA A 149 -15.43 -8.98 -13.36
C ALA A 149 -15.43 -7.48 -13.14
N MET A 150 -16.07 -6.73 -14.03
CA MET A 150 -16.30 -5.30 -13.87
C MET A 150 -17.76 -5.07 -13.49
N LEU A 151 -17.96 -4.24 -12.45
CA LEU A 151 -19.29 -3.81 -12.00
C LEU A 151 -19.27 -2.29 -11.78
N ARG A 152 -20.45 -1.74 -11.56
CA ARG A 152 -20.62 -0.42 -10.93
C ARG A 152 -21.27 -0.60 -9.58
N ASP A 153 -20.73 0.09 -8.57
CA ASP A 153 -21.39 0.18 -7.27
C ASP A 153 -22.71 0.97 -7.36
N PRO A 154 -23.54 1.04 -6.33
CA PRO A 154 -24.80 1.78 -6.35
C PRO A 154 -24.68 3.28 -6.66
N TRP A 155 -23.47 3.87 -6.54
CA TRP A 155 -23.18 5.27 -6.88
C TRP A 155 -22.58 5.42 -8.27
N GLY A 156 -22.43 4.33 -9.02
CA GLY A 156 -21.96 4.30 -10.40
C GLY A 156 -20.44 4.16 -10.54
N LEU A 157 -19.66 4.17 -9.45
CA LEU A 157 -18.22 3.97 -9.53
C LEU A 157 -17.90 2.58 -10.09
N ALA A 158 -16.98 2.54 -11.06
CA ALA A 158 -16.51 1.26 -11.59
C ALA A 158 -15.63 0.56 -10.54
N ILE A 159 -15.99 -0.67 -10.23
CA ILE A 159 -15.26 -1.56 -9.33
C ILE A 159 -14.96 -2.87 -10.07
N GLN A 160 -13.72 -3.34 -9.96
CA GLN A 160 -13.28 -4.57 -10.61
C GLN A 160 -12.93 -5.62 -9.56
N PHE A 161 -13.33 -6.86 -9.81
CA PHE A 161 -12.91 -8.01 -9.01
C PHE A 161 -11.96 -8.86 -9.81
N VAL A 162 -10.84 -9.23 -9.17
CA VAL A 162 -9.74 -9.91 -9.84
C VAL A 162 -9.31 -11.12 -9.03
N ARG A 163 -9.23 -12.28 -9.70
CA ARG A 163 -8.46 -13.43 -9.23
C ARG A 163 -7.26 -13.60 -10.13
N ARG A 164 -6.06 -13.44 -9.59
CA ARG A 164 -4.82 -13.65 -10.32
C ARG A 164 -4.48 -15.14 -10.38
N ALA A 165 -4.13 -15.63 -11.58
CA ALA A 165 -3.58 -16.97 -11.75
C ALA A 165 -2.20 -17.07 -11.09
N ASP A 166 -1.40 -15.99 -11.20
CA ASP A 166 -0.10 -15.84 -10.53
C ASP A 166 -0.06 -14.48 -9.82
N PRO A 167 0.08 -14.43 -8.47
CA PRO A 167 0.08 -13.18 -7.73
C PRO A 167 1.22 -12.25 -8.14
N MET A 168 0.88 -11.04 -8.61
CA MET A 168 1.86 -10.01 -8.99
C MET A 168 2.51 -9.34 -7.78
N LEU A 169 1.80 -9.23 -6.68
CA LEU A 169 2.30 -8.65 -5.43
C LEU A 169 2.36 -9.75 -4.37
N LYS A 170 3.53 -9.90 -3.76
CA LYS A 170 3.67 -10.75 -2.57
C LYS A 170 3.10 -9.95 -1.40
N LEU A 171 1.87 -10.26 -1.01
CA LEU A 171 1.30 -9.74 0.23
C LEU A 171 2.16 -10.26 1.39
N LYS A 172 2.60 -9.35 2.25
CA LYS A 172 3.37 -9.68 3.45
C LYS A 172 2.45 -10.06 4.59
#